data_9dc917698314d22fbffde4d16196f190
#
_entry.id   9dc917698314d22fbffde4d16196f190
#
_cell.length_a   1.000
_cell.length_b   1.000
_cell.length_c   1.000
_cell.angle_alpha   90.00
_cell.angle_beta   90.00
_cell.angle_gamma   90.00
#
_symmetry.space_group_name_H-M   'P 1'
#
loop_
_entity.id
_entity.type
_entity.pdbx_description
1 polymer ?
#
loop_
_entity_poly.entity_id
_entity_poly.type
_entity_poly.pdbx_seq_one_letter_code
_entity_poly.pdbx_strand_id
1 'polypeptide(L)'
;MKCDKHTMLLYAVTDRAWTGRETLRQQVEDALKGGVTCVQLREKELDDAAFLQEAMELSALCRSYGVPFIINDNVEIAIKCHADGIHVGQEDMAAADVRAKVGPDMIIGVSAHSVEEAQLAVAHGADYLGVGAAFSTHTKTDVDVLPEGRLKEICDSVDAVSYTHLRAHE
;
A
#
# COMPACT_ATOMS: atom_id res chain seq x y z
N MET A 1 10.56 9.20 -6.20
CA MET A 1 10.99 7.88 -6.73
C MET A 1 9.87 7.42 -7.67
N LYS A 2 10.16 6.82 -8.82
CA LYS A 2 9.08 6.28 -9.68
C LYS A 2 8.76 4.86 -9.25
N CYS A 3 7.47 4.53 -9.16
CA CYS A 3 7.02 3.16 -8.92
C CYS A 3 7.17 2.34 -10.21
N ASP A 4 7.79 1.17 -10.10
CA ASP A 4 7.91 0.22 -11.19
C ASP A 4 7.63 -1.22 -10.70
N LYS A 5 7.67 -2.19 -11.62
CA LYS A 5 7.43 -3.60 -11.27
C LYS A 5 8.44 -4.18 -10.28
N HIS A 6 9.65 -3.63 -10.20
CA HIS A 6 10.67 -4.06 -9.24
C HIS A 6 10.34 -3.54 -7.84
N THR A 7 9.81 -2.32 -7.74
CA THR A 7 9.31 -1.76 -6.48
C THR A 7 8.20 -2.63 -5.87
N MET A 8 7.33 -3.19 -6.70
CA MET A 8 6.18 -4.00 -6.27
C MET A 8 6.45 -5.52 -6.26
N LEU A 9 7.71 -5.96 -6.41
CA LEU A 9 8.04 -7.39 -6.52
C LEU A 9 7.69 -8.17 -5.25
N LEU A 10 8.02 -7.61 -4.07
CA LEU A 10 7.68 -8.16 -2.77
C LEU A 10 7.23 -7.04 -1.84
N TYR A 11 5.94 -6.85 -1.73
CA TYR A 11 5.30 -5.75 -1.02
C TYR A 11 4.76 -6.22 0.33
N ALA A 12 5.43 -5.83 1.41
CA ALA A 12 4.98 -6.11 2.77
C ALA A 12 3.97 -5.06 3.23
N VAL A 13 2.82 -5.52 3.71
CA VAL A 13 1.80 -4.68 4.36
C VAL A 13 1.74 -5.07 5.83
N THR A 14 1.91 -4.10 6.73
CA THR A 14 1.88 -4.37 8.16
C THR A 14 0.47 -4.66 8.65
N ASP A 15 0.36 -5.53 9.65
CA ASP A 15 -0.87 -5.77 10.38
C ASP A 15 -0.55 -5.96 11.86
N ARG A 16 -1.13 -5.12 12.71
CA ARG A 16 -0.90 -5.14 14.17
C ARG A 16 -1.37 -6.45 14.82
N ALA A 17 -2.33 -7.13 14.22
CA ALA A 17 -2.80 -8.44 14.71
C ALA A 17 -1.68 -9.50 14.76
N TRP A 18 -0.60 -9.32 14.02
CA TRP A 18 0.53 -10.24 13.95
C TRP A 18 1.70 -9.86 14.87
N THR A 19 1.59 -8.80 15.66
CA THR A 19 2.65 -8.35 16.58
C THR A 19 2.74 -9.17 17.87
N GLY A 20 2.87 -10.47 17.80
CA GLY A 20 2.88 -11.37 18.97
C GLY A 20 4.00 -11.06 19.97
N ARG A 21 5.20 -11.62 19.78
CA ARG A 21 6.36 -11.44 20.67
C ARG A 21 7.30 -10.31 20.24
N GLU A 22 7.19 -9.86 18.99
CA GLU A 22 8.06 -8.87 18.38
C GLU A 22 7.31 -7.56 18.17
N THR A 23 8.04 -6.46 18.24
CA THR A 23 7.50 -5.14 17.89
C THR A 23 7.29 -5.06 16.37
N LEU A 24 6.38 -4.19 15.93
CA LEU A 24 6.16 -3.94 14.50
C LEU A 24 7.46 -3.54 13.79
N ARG A 25 8.29 -2.72 14.46
CA ARG A 25 9.61 -2.32 13.95
C ARG A 25 10.52 -3.52 13.70
N GLN A 26 10.58 -4.48 14.63
CA GLN A 26 11.40 -5.69 14.45
C GLN A 26 10.92 -6.53 13.27
N GLN A 27 9.60 -6.72 13.14
CA GLN A 27 9.01 -7.46 12.00
C GLN A 27 9.33 -6.80 10.67
N VAL A 28 9.21 -5.46 10.59
CA VAL A 28 9.57 -4.71 9.38
C VAL A 28 11.07 -4.82 9.09
N GLU A 29 11.93 -4.72 10.10
CA GLU A 29 13.37 -4.87 9.90
C GLU A 29 13.74 -6.26 9.39
N ASP A 30 13.11 -7.32 9.92
CA ASP A 30 13.36 -8.68 9.46
C ASP A 30 12.81 -8.93 8.04
N ALA A 31 11.66 -8.33 7.69
CA ALA A 31 11.17 -8.34 6.32
C ALA A 31 12.13 -7.63 5.35
N LEU A 32 12.71 -6.49 5.75
CA LEU A 32 13.71 -5.76 4.97
C LEU A 32 14.98 -6.59 4.77
N LYS A 33 15.49 -7.26 5.81
CA LYS A 33 16.61 -8.21 5.71
C LYS A 33 16.27 -9.40 4.81
N GLY A 34 15.00 -9.82 4.79
CA GLY A 34 14.48 -10.87 3.92
C GLY A 34 14.32 -10.48 2.46
N GLY A 35 14.54 -9.21 2.09
CA GLY A 35 14.53 -8.75 0.70
C GLY A 35 13.20 -8.16 0.23
N VAL A 36 12.36 -7.70 1.14
CA VAL A 36 11.17 -6.91 0.80
C VAL A 36 11.56 -5.68 -0.02
N THR A 37 10.81 -5.41 -1.08
CA THR A 37 11.07 -4.33 -2.03
C THR A 37 10.19 -3.09 -1.84
N CYS A 38 9.14 -3.20 -1.03
CA CYS A 38 8.28 -2.10 -0.64
C CYS A 38 7.60 -2.42 0.70
N VAL A 39 7.42 -1.43 1.57
CA VAL A 39 6.75 -1.59 2.86
C VAL A 39 5.58 -0.62 2.95
N GLN A 40 4.39 -1.11 3.32
CA GLN A 40 3.23 -0.29 3.65
C GLN A 40 2.92 -0.38 5.14
N LEU A 41 2.86 0.77 5.81
CA LEU A 41 2.31 0.87 7.16
C LEU A 41 0.79 1.04 7.07
N ARG A 42 0.08 -0.01 7.48
CA ARG A 42 -1.38 -0.01 7.66
C ARG A 42 -1.69 0.03 9.15
N GLU A 43 -2.27 1.14 9.59
CA GLU A 43 -2.62 1.37 10.99
C GLU A 43 -4.09 1.78 11.11
N LYS A 44 -4.82 1.15 12.02
CA LYS A 44 -6.26 1.37 12.21
C LYS A 44 -6.65 1.62 13.67
N GLU A 45 -5.70 1.47 14.60
CA GLU A 45 -5.97 1.46 16.04
C GLU A 45 -5.33 2.63 16.79
N LEU A 46 -4.22 3.17 16.30
CA LEU A 46 -3.51 4.26 16.94
C LEU A 46 -4.18 5.61 16.69
N ASP A 47 -4.04 6.51 17.65
CA ASP A 47 -4.32 7.93 17.41
C ASP A 47 -3.26 8.56 16.48
N ASP A 48 -3.56 9.74 15.94
CA ASP A 48 -2.71 10.41 14.96
C ASP A 48 -1.29 10.68 15.46
N ALA A 49 -1.10 10.97 16.77
CA ALA A 49 0.21 11.27 17.32
C ALA A 49 1.08 10.01 17.41
N ALA A 50 0.52 8.92 17.90
CA ALA A 50 1.19 7.63 17.98
C ALA A 50 1.44 7.05 16.58
N PHE A 51 0.48 7.16 15.65
CA PHE A 51 0.65 6.76 14.26
C PHE A 51 1.78 7.54 13.58
N LEU A 52 1.84 8.88 13.76
CA LEU A 52 2.92 9.69 13.20
C LEU A 52 4.29 9.28 13.73
N GLN A 53 4.40 9.02 15.05
CA GLN A 53 5.65 8.59 15.66
C GLN A 53 6.13 7.27 15.07
N GLU A 54 5.26 6.26 14.97
CA GLU A 54 5.57 4.96 14.37
C GLU A 54 5.93 5.10 12.88
N ALA A 55 5.17 5.92 12.14
CA ALA A 55 5.44 6.21 10.74
C ALA A 55 6.82 6.84 10.52
N MET A 56 7.24 7.79 11.36
CA MET A 56 8.56 8.40 11.30
C MET A 56 9.68 7.39 11.58
N GLU A 57 9.49 6.51 12.56
CA GLU A 57 10.47 5.47 12.89
C GLU A 57 10.63 4.47 11.73
N LEU A 58 9.53 3.97 11.17
CA LEU A 58 9.55 3.02 10.07
C LEU A 58 10.03 3.64 8.75
N SER A 59 9.68 4.92 8.49
CA SER A 59 10.22 5.68 7.34
C SER A 59 11.75 5.76 7.39
N ALA A 60 12.31 6.11 8.56
CA ALA A 60 13.75 6.16 8.74
C ALA A 60 14.41 4.77 8.56
N LEU A 61 13.77 3.73 9.08
CA LEU A 61 14.25 2.35 8.92
C LEU A 61 14.25 1.93 7.45
N CYS A 62 13.12 2.05 6.74
CA CYS A 62 13.02 1.69 5.32
C CYS A 62 14.03 2.45 4.45
N ARG A 63 14.21 3.75 4.73
CA ARG A 63 15.21 4.58 4.05
C ARG A 63 16.65 4.07 4.24
N SER A 64 16.99 3.54 5.42
CA SER A 64 18.32 2.96 5.67
C SER A 64 18.60 1.70 4.84
N TYR A 65 17.56 1.01 4.38
CA TYR A 65 17.65 -0.14 3.48
C TYR A 65 17.42 0.23 2.00
N GLY A 66 17.13 1.51 1.70
CA GLY A 66 16.79 1.95 0.34
C GLY A 66 15.47 1.41 -0.20
N VAL A 67 14.55 1.03 0.68
CA VAL A 67 13.24 0.45 0.36
C VAL A 67 12.16 1.51 0.51
N PRO A 68 11.29 1.71 -0.51
CA PRO A 68 10.17 2.65 -0.43
C PRO A 68 9.21 2.34 0.71
N PHE A 69 8.77 3.40 1.38
CA PHE A 69 7.83 3.37 2.49
C PHE A 69 6.52 4.05 2.12
N ILE A 70 5.41 3.33 2.27
CA ILE A 70 4.06 3.75 1.89
C ILE A 70 3.19 3.85 3.16
N ILE A 71 2.39 4.90 3.27
CA ILE A 71 1.35 5.03 4.30
C ILE A 71 0.00 4.60 3.72
N ASN A 72 -0.80 3.89 4.52
CA ASN A 72 -2.17 3.56 4.14
C ASN A 72 -3.15 4.63 4.62
N ASP A 73 -4.01 5.13 3.74
CA ASP A 73 -5.15 6.04 3.93
C ASP A 73 -4.80 7.47 4.41
N ASN A 74 -3.90 7.65 5.35
CA ASN A 74 -3.66 8.94 6.00
C ASN A 74 -2.64 9.82 5.24
N VAL A 75 -3.15 10.69 4.37
CA VAL A 75 -2.33 11.60 3.53
C VAL A 75 -1.51 12.58 4.38
N GLU A 76 -2.06 13.10 5.47
CA GLU A 76 -1.36 14.06 6.33
C GLU A 76 -0.15 13.42 7.03
N ILE A 77 -0.30 12.17 7.49
CA ILE A 77 0.82 11.42 8.07
C ILE A 77 1.86 11.09 7.00
N ALA A 78 1.45 10.69 5.79
CA ALA A 78 2.37 10.44 4.69
C ALA A 78 3.27 11.65 4.40
N ILE A 79 2.68 12.85 4.36
CA ILE A 79 3.42 14.11 4.16
C ILE A 79 4.36 14.38 5.35
N LYS A 80 3.86 14.28 6.59
CA LYS A 80 4.62 14.63 7.79
C LYS A 80 5.79 13.70 8.06
N CYS A 81 5.66 12.40 7.79
CA CYS A 81 6.74 11.43 7.97
C CYS A 81 7.67 11.32 6.75
N HIS A 82 7.45 12.14 5.72
CA HIS A 82 8.18 12.08 4.45
C HIS A 82 8.18 10.67 3.83
N ALA A 83 7.01 10.02 3.78
CA ALA A 83 6.85 8.76 3.11
C ALA A 83 7.12 8.88 1.61
N ASP A 84 7.58 7.79 0.98
CA ASP A 84 7.77 7.74 -0.47
C ASP A 84 6.44 7.67 -1.21
N GLY A 85 5.37 7.21 -0.54
CA GLY A 85 4.03 7.12 -1.13
C GLY A 85 2.89 6.98 -0.15
N ILE A 86 1.70 6.97 -0.71
CA ILE A 86 0.41 6.78 -0.05
C ILE A 86 -0.40 5.72 -0.81
N HIS A 87 -1.11 4.87 -0.10
CA HIS A 87 -2.08 3.94 -0.66
C HIS A 87 -3.48 4.26 -0.12
N VAL A 88 -4.45 4.44 -1.01
CA VAL A 88 -5.84 4.78 -0.66
C VAL A 88 -6.84 3.77 -1.22
N GLY A 89 -7.96 3.60 -0.53
CA GLY A 89 -9.12 2.84 -0.98
C GLY A 89 -10.07 3.70 -1.83
N GLN A 90 -11.21 3.09 -2.24
CA GLN A 90 -12.21 3.76 -3.06
C GLN A 90 -13.07 4.78 -2.27
N GLU A 91 -13.25 4.53 -0.95
CA GLU A 91 -14.02 5.40 -0.06
C GLU A 91 -13.18 6.53 0.57
N ASP A 92 -11.84 6.46 0.38
CA ASP A 92 -10.92 7.47 0.84
C ASP A 92 -10.91 8.68 -0.10
N MET A 93 -9.97 9.56 0.09
CA MET A 93 -9.81 10.71 -0.81
C MET A 93 -9.56 10.25 -2.25
N ALA A 94 -10.28 10.79 -3.21
CA ALA A 94 -10.08 10.46 -4.63
C ALA A 94 -8.61 10.68 -5.05
N ALA A 95 -8.08 9.79 -5.89
CA ALA A 95 -6.66 9.83 -6.29
C ALA A 95 -6.24 11.20 -6.86
N ALA A 96 -7.13 11.90 -7.56
CA ALA A 96 -6.88 13.24 -8.07
C ALA A 96 -6.66 14.26 -6.94
N ASP A 97 -7.45 14.19 -5.86
CA ASP A 97 -7.32 15.09 -4.71
C ASP A 97 -6.05 14.76 -3.90
N VAL A 98 -5.72 13.46 -3.79
CA VAL A 98 -4.44 13.01 -3.20
C VAL A 98 -3.29 13.58 -4.00
N ARG A 99 -3.29 13.42 -5.32
CA ARG A 99 -2.23 13.95 -6.21
C ARG A 99 -2.08 15.47 -6.09
N ALA A 100 -3.18 16.20 -5.98
CA ALA A 100 -3.15 17.65 -5.78
C ALA A 100 -2.49 18.04 -4.44
N LYS A 101 -2.66 17.23 -3.39
CA LYS A 101 -2.06 17.48 -2.07
C LYS A 101 -0.59 17.09 -1.98
N VAL A 102 -0.22 15.91 -2.52
CA VAL A 102 1.11 15.34 -2.32
C VAL A 102 2.11 15.72 -3.42
N GLY A 103 1.63 16.32 -4.51
CA GLY A 103 2.47 16.73 -5.64
C GLY A 103 2.88 15.55 -6.56
N PRO A 104 3.77 15.81 -7.54
CA PRO A 104 4.08 14.84 -8.60
C PRO A 104 5.05 13.73 -8.19
N ASP A 105 5.77 13.89 -7.09
CA ASP A 105 6.90 13.02 -6.74
C ASP A 105 6.53 11.87 -5.80
N MET A 106 5.43 11.99 -5.05
CA MET A 106 4.96 10.94 -4.14
C MET A 106 4.25 9.84 -4.92
N ILE A 107 4.58 8.59 -4.62
CA ILE A 107 3.93 7.41 -5.19
C ILE A 107 2.48 7.34 -4.68
N ILE A 108 1.52 7.14 -5.57
CA ILE A 108 0.11 6.93 -5.20
C ILE A 108 -0.33 5.53 -5.65
N GLY A 109 -0.72 4.72 -4.67
CA GLY A 109 -1.40 3.46 -4.88
C GLY A 109 -2.89 3.58 -4.64
N VAL A 110 -3.68 2.85 -5.43
CA VAL A 110 -5.14 2.82 -5.27
C VAL A 110 -5.63 1.38 -5.31
N SER A 111 -6.52 1.01 -4.36
CA SER A 111 -7.23 -0.27 -4.42
C SER A 111 -8.26 -0.25 -5.55
N ALA A 112 -8.37 -1.33 -6.33
CA ALA A 112 -9.34 -1.48 -7.40
C ALA A 112 -9.96 -2.88 -7.39
N HIS A 113 -11.29 -2.95 -7.59
CA HIS A 113 -12.10 -4.16 -7.58
C HIS A 113 -12.85 -4.35 -8.90
N SER A 114 -12.80 -3.36 -9.79
CA SER A 114 -13.39 -3.40 -11.14
C SER A 114 -12.49 -2.74 -12.17
N VAL A 115 -12.81 -2.98 -13.46
CA VAL A 115 -12.14 -2.34 -14.59
C VAL A 115 -12.32 -0.83 -14.55
N GLU A 116 -13.54 -0.39 -14.25
CA GLU A 116 -13.90 1.03 -14.16
C GLU A 116 -13.11 1.75 -13.09
N GLU A 117 -12.99 1.14 -11.89
CA GLU A 117 -12.19 1.68 -10.78
C GLU A 117 -10.71 1.77 -11.15
N ALA A 118 -10.17 0.73 -11.79
CA ALA A 118 -8.77 0.71 -12.22
C ALA A 118 -8.48 1.81 -13.25
N GLN A 119 -9.33 1.95 -14.26
CA GLN A 119 -9.19 2.98 -15.29
C GLN A 119 -9.31 4.39 -14.70
N LEU A 120 -10.26 4.60 -13.79
CA LEU A 120 -10.46 5.89 -13.13
C LEU A 120 -9.26 6.24 -12.24
N ALA A 121 -8.75 5.28 -11.46
CA ALA A 121 -7.58 5.49 -10.61
C ALA A 121 -6.35 5.92 -11.44
N VAL A 122 -6.07 5.23 -12.55
CA VAL A 122 -4.96 5.58 -13.45
C VAL A 122 -5.17 6.96 -14.08
N ALA A 123 -6.38 7.25 -14.56
CA ALA A 123 -6.72 8.58 -15.12
C ALA A 123 -6.54 9.73 -14.10
N HIS A 124 -6.70 9.44 -12.82
CA HIS A 124 -6.53 10.38 -11.72
C HIS A 124 -5.10 10.38 -11.12
N GLY A 125 -4.15 9.67 -11.74
CA GLY A 125 -2.73 9.76 -11.41
C GLY A 125 -2.23 8.74 -10.39
N ALA A 126 -2.90 7.59 -10.26
CA ALA A 126 -2.35 6.46 -9.55
C ALA A 126 -1.11 5.92 -10.26
N ASP A 127 -0.05 5.63 -9.50
CA ASP A 127 1.19 5.04 -10.02
C ASP A 127 1.15 3.51 -10.01
N TYR A 128 0.35 2.91 -9.12
CA TYR A 128 0.10 1.48 -9.08
C TYR A 128 -1.28 1.15 -8.53
N LEU A 129 -1.73 -0.06 -8.78
CA LEU A 129 -3.01 -0.58 -8.30
C LEU A 129 -2.84 -1.77 -7.37
N GLY A 130 -3.61 -1.78 -6.28
CA GLY A 130 -3.85 -2.94 -5.45
C GLY A 130 -5.13 -3.64 -5.90
N VAL A 131 -5.02 -4.74 -6.64
CA VAL A 131 -6.17 -5.44 -7.22
C VAL A 131 -6.52 -6.66 -6.37
N GLY A 132 -7.70 -6.70 -5.81
CA GLY A 132 -8.13 -7.80 -4.91
C GLY A 132 -9.57 -7.62 -4.43
N ALA A 133 -10.07 -8.52 -3.55
CA ALA A 133 -9.32 -9.64 -2.99
C ALA A 133 -9.31 -10.84 -3.96
N ALA A 134 -8.16 -11.45 -4.19
CA ALA A 134 -8.06 -12.67 -5.00
C ALA A 134 -8.53 -13.92 -4.24
N PHE A 135 -8.45 -13.88 -2.91
CA PHE A 135 -8.88 -14.93 -1.98
C PHE A 135 -9.59 -14.31 -0.78
N SER A 136 -10.42 -15.07 -0.09
CA SER A 136 -11.05 -14.63 1.15
C SER A 136 -9.98 -14.23 2.17
N THR A 137 -10.18 -13.09 2.84
CA THR A 137 -9.23 -12.54 3.80
C THR A 137 -9.96 -12.11 5.07
N HIS A 138 -9.25 -12.16 6.21
CA HIS A 138 -9.72 -11.61 7.48
C HIS A 138 -9.10 -10.24 7.77
N THR A 139 -8.13 -9.81 6.98
CA THR A 139 -7.41 -8.53 7.16
C THR A 139 -8.25 -7.33 6.69
N LYS A 140 -9.03 -7.52 5.61
CA LYS A 140 -10.06 -6.59 5.14
C LYS A 140 -11.39 -7.33 5.11
N THR A 141 -12.31 -6.93 5.97
CA THR A 141 -13.65 -7.57 6.11
C THR A 141 -14.71 -6.97 5.18
N ASP A 142 -14.37 -5.88 4.52
CA ASP A 142 -15.22 -5.05 3.67
C ASP A 142 -14.99 -5.23 2.17
N VAL A 143 -14.23 -6.27 1.78
CA VAL A 143 -13.95 -6.57 0.37
C VAL A 143 -14.46 -7.95 -0.02
N ASP A 144 -15.18 -8.01 -1.13
CA ASP A 144 -15.62 -9.25 -1.75
C ASP A 144 -14.44 -9.90 -2.52
N VAL A 145 -14.49 -11.24 -2.59
CA VAL A 145 -13.55 -11.99 -3.43
C VAL A 145 -13.89 -11.78 -4.89
N LEU A 146 -12.90 -11.42 -5.69
CA LEU A 146 -13.08 -11.24 -7.13
C LEU A 146 -13.50 -12.55 -7.80
N PRO A 147 -14.49 -12.54 -8.70
CA PRO A 147 -14.83 -13.68 -9.53
C PRO A 147 -13.62 -14.17 -10.35
N GLU A 148 -13.61 -15.46 -10.69
CA GLU A 148 -12.59 -16.06 -11.53
C GLU A 148 -12.42 -15.27 -12.84
N GLY A 149 -11.17 -15.00 -13.22
CA GLY A 149 -10.81 -14.21 -14.41
C GLY A 149 -10.87 -12.69 -14.24
N ARG A 150 -11.57 -12.17 -13.24
CA ARG A 150 -11.73 -10.72 -13.03
C ARG A 150 -10.39 -10.02 -12.74
N LEU A 151 -9.52 -10.66 -11.96
CA LEU A 151 -8.18 -10.13 -11.69
C LEU A 151 -7.41 -9.85 -12.99
N LYS A 152 -7.41 -10.81 -13.91
CA LYS A 152 -6.74 -10.67 -15.22
C LYS A 152 -7.39 -9.56 -16.05
N GLU A 153 -8.72 -9.51 -16.10
CA GLU A 153 -9.47 -8.50 -16.85
C GLU A 153 -9.12 -7.07 -16.35
N ILE A 154 -9.08 -6.87 -15.05
CA ILE A 154 -8.70 -5.58 -14.44
C ILE A 154 -7.26 -5.22 -14.82
N CYS A 155 -6.32 -6.15 -14.63
CA CYS A 155 -4.90 -5.89 -14.95
C CYS A 155 -4.66 -5.62 -16.43
N ASP A 156 -5.36 -6.30 -17.33
CA ASP A 156 -5.24 -6.09 -18.77
C ASP A 156 -5.89 -4.77 -19.25
N SER A 157 -6.76 -4.18 -18.45
CA SER A 157 -7.50 -2.96 -18.81
C SER A 157 -6.69 -1.67 -18.70
N VAL A 158 -5.53 -1.70 -18.03
CA VAL A 158 -4.70 -0.53 -17.75
C VAL A 158 -3.22 -0.83 -17.94
N ASP A 159 -2.45 0.19 -18.34
CA ASP A 159 -0.99 0.12 -18.39
C ASP A 159 -0.40 0.69 -17.09
N ALA A 160 -0.70 0.04 -15.97
CA ALA A 160 -0.18 0.41 -14.65
C ALA A 160 0.36 -0.82 -13.93
N VAL A 161 1.35 -0.61 -13.07
CA VAL A 161 1.84 -1.69 -12.20
C VAL A 161 0.71 -2.11 -11.26
N SER A 162 0.45 -3.40 -11.18
CA SER A 162 -0.56 -3.95 -10.30
C SER A 162 0.05 -4.99 -9.38
N TYR A 163 -0.40 -5.03 -8.13
CA TYR A 163 -0.12 -6.11 -7.23
C TYR A 163 -1.43 -6.70 -6.69
N THR A 164 -1.39 -7.96 -6.28
CA THR A 164 -2.48 -8.57 -5.53
C THR A 164 -1.94 -9.23 -4.27
N HIS A 165 -2.74 -9.21 -3.21
CA HIS A 165 -2.42 -9.91 -1.98
C HIS A 165 -2.66 -11.40 -2.19
N LEU A 166 -1.58 -12.15 -2.36
CA LEU A 166 -1.59 -13.60 -2.30
C LEU A 166 -1.34 -14.01 -0.86
N ARG A 167 -2.10 -14.97 -0.34
CA ARG A 167 -1.83 -15.54 0.98
C ARG A 167 -0.38 -16.01 1.02
N ALA A 168 0.35 -15.62 2.07
CA ALA A 168 1.53 -16.35 2.44
C ALA A 168 1.11 -17.79 2.73
N HIS A 169 1.74 -18.75 2.11
CA HIS A 169 1.53 -20.15 2.48
C HIS A 169 1.99 -20.35 3.90
N GLU A 170 1.07 -20.83 4.70
CA GLU A 170 1.36 -21.45 5.97
C GLU A 170 2.17 -22.73 5.73
#